data_e05fe6d27a05e0e90f5fcaaff7463818
#
_entry.id   e05fe6d27a05e0e90f5fcaaff7463818
#
_cell.length_a   1.000
_cell.length_b   1.000
_cell.length_c   1.000
_cell.angle_alpha   90.00
_cell.angle_beta   90.00
_cell.angle_gamma   90.00
#
_symmetry.space_group_name_H-M   'P 1'
#
loop_
_entity.id
_entity.type
_entity.pdbx_description
1 polymer ?
#
loop_
_entity_poly.entity_id
_entity_poly.type
_entity_poly.pdbx_seq_one_letter_code
_entity_poly.pdbx_strand_id
1 'polypeptide(L)'
;MPRRTQYRPPTRFSVMPPVIKNLLVLNGLFFLAQFLTAETLAQSSPLATVLNMMPLYPPGTLGPDFWPWQLVSYSFLHGSFGHLFFNMFALWMFGVQVENRWGSQRFVFFYFACVVGAALTHLAFVSAAIPTVGASGGVYGILLAFGMMFPNQPIYIWFLFPIKAKWLVIGFGALELYSAVTGTQAGVANFAHL
;
A
#
# COMPACT_ATOMS: atom_id res chain seq x y z
N MET A 1 14.18 30.80 21.85
CA MET A 1 14.02 29.38 22.21
C MET A 1 12.91 28.77 21.36
N PRO A 2 13.17 27.74 20.55
CA PRO A 2 12.12 27.08 19.78
C PRO A 2 11.16 26.36 20.73
N ARG A 3 9.85 26.61 20.58
CA ARG A 3 8.80 25.90 21.33
C ARG A 3 8.87 24.42 20.93
N ARG A 4 9.28 23.55 21.85
CA ARG A 4 9.08 22.11 21.71
C ARG A 4 7.58 21.85 21.65
N THR A 5 7.08 21.48 20.47
CA THR A 5 5.72 20.96 20.33
C THR A 5 5.63 19.70 21.19
N GLN A 6 5.03 19.81 22.37
CA GLN A 6 4.75 18.65 23.20
C GLN A 6 3.77 17.77 22.44
N TYR A 7 4.24 16.58 22.03
CA TYR A 7 3.37 15.53 21.54
C TYR A 7 2.39 15.16 22.65
N ARG A 8 1.12 15.49 22.46
CA ARG A 8 0.04 14.97 23.30
C ARG A 8 -0.43 13.67 22.63
N PRO A 9 -0.20 12.51 23.26
CA PRO A 9 -0.76 11.26 22.75
C PRO A 9 -2.29 11.39 22.69
N PRO A 10 -2.96 10.80 21.69
CA PRO A 10 -4.41 10.81 21.62
C PRO A 10 -4.96 10.17 22.90
N THR A 11 -5.84 10.86 23.58
CA THR A 11 -6.44 10.45 24.86
C THR A 11 -7.46 9.31 24.72
N ARG A 12 -7.74 8.88 23.49
CA ARG A 12 -8.73 7.83 23.19
C ARG A 12 -8.27 7.00 22.00
N PHE A 13 -8.18 5.68 22.18
CA PHE A 13 -7.93 4.73 21.09
C PHE A 13 -9.14 4.71 20.14
N SER A 14 -8.90 4.85 18.84
CA SER A 14 -9.92 4.75 17.80
C SER A 14 -9.75 3.45 17.01
N VAL A 15 -10.82 2.65 16.91
CA VAL A 15 -10.83 1.43 16.07
C VAL A 15 -10.80 1.78 14.58
N MET A 16 -11.24 2.99 14.23
CA MET A 16 -11.27 3.49 12.85
C MET A 16 -10.74 4.93 12.84
N PRO A 17 -9.43 5.14 12.98
CA PRO A 17 -8.84 6.46 12.92
C PRO A 17 -8.99 7.08 11.53
N PRO A 18 -8.97 8.42 11.42
CA PRO A 18 -9.49 9.11 10.24
C PRO A 18 -8.71 8.81 8.95
N VAL A 19 -7.38 8.66 8.99
CA VAL A 19 -6.60 8.38 7.77
C VAL A 19 -6.86 6.97 7.29
N ILE A 20 -6.84 5.98 8.19
CA ILE A 20 -7.19 4.60 7.87
C ILE A 20 -8.58 4.53 7.25
N LYS A 21 -9.58 5.14 7.89
CA LYS A 21 -10.95 5.17 7.35
C LYS A 21 -10.97 5.71 5.92
N ASN A 22 -10.33 6.85 5.69
CA ASN A 22 -10.33 7.49 4.37
C ASN A 22 -9.59 6.64 3.32
N LEU A 23 -8.46 6.04 3.67
CA LEU A 23 -7.73 5.14 2.75
C LEU A 23 -8.57 3.92 2.39
N LEU A 24 -9.23 3.27 3.35
CA LEU A 24 -10.11 2.12 3.09
C LEU A 24 -11.26 2.51 2.15
N VAL A 25 -11.93 3.63 2.43
CA VAL A 25 -13.06 4.11 1.61
C VAL A 25 -12.59 4.47 0.20
N LEU A 26 -11.49 5.23 0.06
CA LEU A 26 -10.99 5.64 -1.25
C LEU A 26 -10.59 4.43 -2.10
N ASN A 27 -9.83 3.47 -1.54
CA ASN A 27 -9.44 2.26 -2.28
C ASN A 27 -10.67 1.43 -2.70
N GLY A 28 -11.67 1.30 -1.83
CA GLY A 28 -12.94 0.64 -2.16
C GLY A 28 -13.69 1.34 -3.29
N LEU A 29 -13.76 2.68 -3.28
CA LEU A 29 -14.41 3.46 -4.34
C LEU A 29 -13.66 3.36 -5.68
N PHE A 30 -12.33 3.44 -5.67
CA PHE A 30 -11.54 3.26 -6.89
C PHE A 30 -11.68 1.86 -7.46
N PHE A 31 -11.69 0.82 -6.62
CA PHE A 31 -11.90 -0.54 -7.05
C PHE A 31 -13.31 -0.76 -7.63
N LEU A 32 -14.33 -0.18 -7.01
CA LEU A 32 -15.69 -0.19 -7.55
C LEU A 32 -15.74 0.49 -8.93
N ALA A 33 -15.08 1.64 -9.09
CA ALA A 33 -14.99 2.33 -10.36
C ALA A 33 -14.27 1.48 -11.43
N GLN A 34 -13.16 0.80 -11.07
CA GLN A 34 -12.48 -0.16 -11.96
C GLN A 34 -13.42 -1.29 -12.39
N PHE A 35 -14.14 -1.90 -11.43
CA PHE A 35 -15.08 -2.98 -11.70
C PHE A 35 -16.20 -2.53 -12.66
N LEU A 36 -16.82 -1.39 -12.38
CA LEU A 36 -17.91 -0.85 -13.22
C LEU A 36 -17.45 -0.51 -14.64
N THR A 37 -16.22 -0.02 -14.81
CA THR A 37 -15.67 0.30 -16.12
C THR A 37 -15.21 -0.93 -16.91
N ALA A 38 -14.81 -2.00 -16.23
CA ALA A 38 -14.40 -3.25 -16.87
C ALA A 38 -15.59 -4.09 -17.36
N GLU A 39 -16.66 -4.17 -16.55
CA GLU A 39 -17.85 -5.02 -16.83
C GLU A 39 -18.86 -4.35 -17.77
N THR A 40 -18.83 -3.02 -17.89
CA THR A 40 -19.77 -2.30 -18.74
C THR A 40 -19.14 -1.91 -20.08
N LEU A 41 -19.98 -1.64 -21.09
CA LEU A 41 -19.58 -1.03 -22.37
C LEU A 41 -18.92 0.36 -22.23
N ALA A 42 -18.61 0.76 -21.01
CA ALA A 42 -18.01 2.03 -20.62
C ALA A 42 -16.46 2.04 -20.71
N GLN A 43 -15.83 1.08 -21.39
CA GLN A 43 -14.38 1.04 -21.57
C GLN A 43 -13.82 2.29 -22.29
N SER A 44 -14.65 2.96 -23.10
CA SER A 44 -14.34 4.23 -23.76
C SER A 44 -14.84 5.46 -22.98
N SER A 45 -15.32 5.29 -21.76
CA SER A 45 -15.81 6.41 -20.93
C SER A 45 -14.66 7.32 -20.45
N PRO A 46 -14.94 8.61 -20.18
CA PRO A 46 -13.94 9.48 -19.55
C PRO A 46 -13.39 8.93 -18.24
N LEU A 47 -14.21 8.22 -17.46
CA LEU A 47 -13.78 7.56 -16.22
C LEU A 47 -12.77 6.44 -16.49
N ALA A 48 -13.02 5.59 -17.47
CA ALA A 48 -12.07 4.54 -17.86
C ALA A 48 -10.74 5.15 -18.34
N THR A 49 -10.80 6.24 -19.11
CA THR A 49 -9.59 6.95 -19.54
C THR A 49 -8.77 7.45 -18.35
N VAL A 50 -9.41 8.07 -17.36
CA VAL A 50 -8.72 8.53 -16.11
C VAL A 50 -8.12 7.34 -15.34
N LEU A 51 -8.88 6.26 -15.14
CA LEU A 51 -8.40 5.08 -14.43
C LEU A 51 -7.21 4.42 -15.14
N ASN A 52 -7.17 4.42 -16.47
CA ASN A 52 -6.06 3.89 -17.27
C ASN A 52 -4.79 4.77 -17.23
N MET A 53 -4.89 6.03 -16.80
CA MET A 53 -3.73 6.92 -16.61
C MET A 53 -3.16 6.87 -15.18
N MET A 54 -3.78 6.12 -14.26
CA MET A 54 -3.39 6.06 -12.85
C MET A 54 -2.33 5.00 -12.50
N PRO A 55 -2.24 3.83 -13.19
CA PRO A 55 -1.19 2.86 -12.93
C PRO A 55 0.20 3.48 -13.08
N LEU A 56 1.18 2.94 -12.36
CA LEU A 56 2.58 3.34 -12.52
C LEU A 56 3.17 2.66 -13.76
N TYR A 57 3.42 3.43 -14.81
CA TYR A 57 4.04 2.97 -16.05
C TYR A 57 5.54 3.26 -16.03
N PRO A 58 6.42 2.24 -16.05
CA PRO A 58 7.84 2.46 -16.25
C PRO A 58 8.12 3.11 -17.61
N PRO A 59 9.08 4.05 -17.72
CA PRO A 59 9.43 4.68 -18.98
C PRO A 59 9.82 3.64 -20.06
N GLY A 60 9.32 3.83 -21.29
CA GLY A 60 9.59 2.92 -22.42
C GLY A 60 8.66 1.70 -22.48
N THR A 61 7.60 1.65 -21.68
CA THR A 61 6.55 0.61 -21.79
C THR A 61 5.62 0.89 -22.96
N LEU A 62 5.01 -0.17 -23.52
CA LEU A 62 3.90 -0.05 -24.46
C LEU A 62 2.65 0.33 -23.68
N GLY A 63 2.39 1.63 -23.53
CA GLY A 63 1.25 2.12 -22.73
C GLY A 63 1.27 3.64 -22.63
N PRO A 64 0.40 4.23 -21.80
CA PRO A 64 0.47 5.64 -21.47
C PRO A 64 1.85 6.04 -20.95
N ASP A 65 2.28 7.27 -21.28
CA ASP A 65 3.53 7.81 -20.76
C ASP A 65 3.53 7.87 -19.22
N PHE A 66 4.75 7.86 -18.65
CA PHE A 66 4.93 8.14 -17.23
C PHE A 66 4.52 9.59 -16.91
N TRP A 67 3.68 9.74 -15.89
CA TRP A 67 3.28 11.02 -15.35
C TRP A 67 3.54 11.10 -13.84
N PRO A 68 3.99 12.26 -13.29
CA PRO A 68 4.38 12.37 -11.89
C PRO A 68 3.31 11.95 -10.88
N TRP A 69 2.02 12.13 -11.17
CA TRP A 69 0.94 11.69 -10.27
C TRP A 69 0.86 10.17 -10.10
N GLN A 70 1.39 9.41 -11.06
CA GLN A 70 1.43 7.95 -10.99
C GLN A 70 2.26 7.44 -9.81
N LEU A 71 3.22 8.25 -9.29
CA LEU A 71 3.95 7.93 -8.07
C LEU A 71 3.05 7.75 -6.83
N VAL A 72 1.81 8.22 -6.90
CA VAL A 72 0.83 8.11 -5.83
C VAL A 72 -0.43 7.40 -6.29
N SER A 73 -0.96 7.74 -7.48
CA SER A 73 -2.27 7.27 -7.93
C SER A 73 -2.35 5.75 -8.10
N TYR A 74 -1.26 5.09 -8.47
CA TYR A 74 -1.18 3.64 -8.63
C TYR A 74 -1.59 2.89 -7.36
N SER A 75 -1.36 3.49 -6.19
CA SER A 75 -1.64 2.89 -4.88
C SER A 75 -3.12 2.77 -4.55
N PHE A 76 -4.00 3.40 -5.33
CA PHE A 76 -5.45 3.31 -5.16
C PHE A 76 -6.11 2.27 -6.07
N LEU A 77 -5.37 1.71 -7.03
CA LEU A 77 -5.87 0.71 -7.94
C LEU A 77 -5.50 -0.70 -7.48
N HIS A 78 -6.34 -1.69 -7.83
CA HIS A 78 -6.09 -3.08 -7.45
C HIS A 78 -6.46 -4.02 -8.60
N GLY A 79 -5.59 -5.01 -8.87
CA GLY A 79 -5.76 -5.95 -9.98
C GLY A 79 -6.81 -7.04 -9.73
N SER A 80 -7.24 -7.25 -8.47
CA SER A 80 -8.26 -8.24 -8.12
C SER A 80 -8.90 -7.92 -6.78
N PHE A 81 -10.07 -8.53 -6.51
CA PHE A 81 -10.73 -8.40 -5.20
C PHE A 81 -9.84 -8.94 -4.06
N GLY A 82 -9.16 -10.07 -4.26
CA GLY A 82 -8.24 -10.61 -3.26
C GLY A 82 -7.08 -9.65 -2.97
N HIS A 83 -6.53 -9.02 -4.01
CA HIS A 83 -5.47 -8.02 -3.87
C HIS A 83 -5.94 -6.81 -3.03
N LEU A 84 -7.12 -6.26 -3.33
CA LEU A 84 -7.74 -5.21 -2.52
C LEU A 84 -7.96 -5.66 -1.09
N PHE A 85 -8.61 -6.83 -0.91
CA PHE A 85 -8.97 -7.33 0.42
C PHE A 85 -7.76 -7.47 1.34
N PHE A 86 -6.68 -8.12 0.88
CA PHE A 86 -5.50 -8.33 1.71
C PHE A 86 -4.76 -7.02 2.02
N ASN A 87 -4.68 -6.09 1.07
CA ASN A 87 -4.12 -4.76 1.32
C ASN A 87 -4.93 -4.00 2.37
N MET A 88 -6.25 -3.93 2.23
CA MET A 88 -7.12 -3.20 3.15
C MET A 88 -7.18 -3.86 4.52
N PHE A 89 -7.19 -5.17 4.59
CA PHE A 89 -7.15 -5.91 5.84
C PHE A 89 -5.84 -5.65 6.61
N ALA A 90 -4.69 -5.74 5.94
CA ALA A 90 -3.39 -5.46 6.54
C ALA A 90 -3.28 -3.99 6.97
N LEU A 91 -3.71 -3.06 6.10
CA LEU A 91 -3.72 -1.64 6.41
C LEU A 91 -4.58 -1.33 7.66
N TRP A 92 -5.75 -1.93 7.77
CA TRP A 92 -6.59 -1.78 8.96
C TRP A 92 -5.95 -2.42 10.19
N MET A 93 -5.53 -3.68 10.11
CA MET A 93 -5.02 -4.44 11.25
C MET A 93 -3.77 -3.80 11.88
N PHE A 94 -2.82 -3.39 11.06
CA PHE A 94 -1.56 -2.81 11.52
C PHE A 94 -1.61 -1.29 11.60
N GLY A 95 -2.22 -0.64 10.61
CA GLY A 95 -2.25 0.80 10.48
C GLY A 95 -3.03 1.50 11.58
N VAL A 96 -4.12 0.90 12.08
CA VAL A 96 -4.89 1.44 13.21
C VAL A 96 -3.99 1.67 14.43
N GLN A 97 -3.13 0.74 14.76
CA GLN A 97 -2.24 0.88 15.91
C GLN A 97 -1.15 1.93 15.68
N VAL A 98 -0.61 1.99 14.46
CA VAL A 98 0.41 2.97 14.09
C VAL A 98 -0.18 4.39 14.09
N GLU A 99 -1.38 4.60 13.48
CA GLU A 99 -2.03 5.90 13.46
C GLU A 99 -2.42 6.38 14.86
N ASN A 100 -2.98 5.49 15.71
CA ASN A 100 -3.28 5.84 17.10
C ASN A 100 -2.02 6.23 17.89
N ARG A 101 -0.87 5.63 17.58
CA ARG A 101 0.39 5.92 18.28
C ARG A 101 1.09 7.18 17.79
N TRP A 102 1.09 7.42 16.49
CA TRP A 102 1.83 8.53 15.87
C TRP A 102 0.99 9.78 15.65
N GLY A 103 -0.33 9.63 15.59
CA GLY A 103 -1.28 10.64 15.13
C GLY A 103 -1.38 10.68 13.61
N SER A 104 -2.51 11.15 13.11
CA SER A 104 -2.89 11.12 11.69
C SER A 104 -1.91 11.85 10.76
N GLN A 105 -1.35 12.98 11.20
CA GLN A 105 -0.42 13.76 10.39
C GLN A 105 0.88 12.99 10.07
N ARG A 106 1.49 12.36 11.08
CA ARG A 106 2.71 11.57 10.87
C ARG A 106 2.43 10.30 10.10
N PHE A 107 1.29 9.67 10.40
CA PHE A 107 0.87 8.46 9.72
C PHE A 107 0.69 8.68 8.22
N VAL A 108 -0.07 9.70 7.80
CA VAL A 108 -0.32 9.98 6.38
C VAL A 108 0.96 10.33 5.63
N PHE A 109 1.82 11.15 6.24
CA PHE A 109 3.12 11.47 5.64
C PHE A 109 3.98 10.22 5.43
N PHE A 110 4.10 9.37 6.44
CA PHE A 110 4.89 8.15 6.37
C PHE A 110 4.30 7.17 5.33
N TYR A 111 2.98 6.97 5.33
CA TYR A 111 2.31 6.11 4.36
C TYR A 111 2.63 6.52 2.92
N PHE A 112 2.43 7.79 2.58
CA PHE A 112 2.71 8.26 1.22
C PHE A 112 4.21 8.35 0.91
N ALA A 113 5.08 8.57 1.89
CA ALA A 113 6.52 8.45 1.69
C ALA A 113 6.91 7.01 1.29
N CYS A 114 6.31 5.99 1.93
CA CYS A 114 6.50 4.58 1.54
C CYS A 114 5.91 4.28 0.16
N VAL A 115 4.72 4.81 -0.18
CA VAL A 115 4.11 4.67 -1.51
C VAL A 115 5.04 5.23 -2.59
N VAL A 116 5.54 6.46 -2.41
CA VAL A 116 6.45 7.10 -3.37
C VAL A 116 7.79 6.38 -3.43
N GLY A 117 8.35 5.98 -2.28
CA GLY A 117 9.58 5.21 -2.20
C GLY A 117 9.48 3.88 -2.97
N ALA A 118 8.38 3.16 -2.79
CA ALA A 118 8.09 1.93 -3.52
C ALA A 118 7.99 2.15 -5.03
N ALA A 119 7.30 3.23 -5.46
CA ALA A 119 7.21 3.60 -6.87
C ALA A 119 8.59 3.90 -7.48
N LEU A 120 9.42 4.69 -6.79
CA LEU A 120 10.77 5.02 -7.26
C LEU A 120 11.67 3.78 -7.33
N THR A 121 11.59 2.89 -6.34
CA THR A 121 12.31 1.61 -6.35
C THR A 121 11.87 0.75 -7.53
N HIS A 122 10.56 0.65 -7.78
CA HIS A 122 10.04 -0.07 -8.93
C HIS A 122 10.58 0.50 -10.25
N LEU A 123 10.51 1.81 -10.45
CA LEU A 123 11.04 2.47 -11.66
C LEU A 123 12.56 2.29 -11.84
N ALA A 124 13.32 2.15 -10.75
CA ALA A 124 14.78 1.99 -10.81
C ALA A 124 15.22 0.57 -11.14
N PHE A 125 14.47 -0.45 -10.71
CA PHE A 125 14.91 -1.85 -10.77
C PHE A 125 14.09 -2.74 -11.71
N VAL A 126 12.90 -2.30 -12.13
CA VAL A 126 12.04 -3.10 -13.01
C VAL A 126 12.18 -2.63 -14.45
N SER A 127 12.69 -3.50 -15.30
CA SER A 127 12.79 -3.29 -16.76
C SER A 127 11.56 -3.81 -17.52
N ALA A 128 10.59 -4.38 -16.83
CA ALA A 128 9.43 -4.98 -17.46
C ALA A 128 8.37 -3.93 -17.84
N ALA A 129 7.82 -4.10 -19.04
CA ALA A 129 6.79 -3.24 -19.61
C ALA A 129 5.38 -3.39 -18.95
N ILE A 130 5.32 -3.83 -17.69
CA ILE A 130 4.07 -4.12 -16.99
C ILE A 130 3.75 -2.99 -16.01
N PRO A 131 2.58 -2.35 -16.13
CA PRO A 131 2.18 -1.31 -15.20
C PRO A 131 1.91 -1.90 -13.81
N THR A 132 2.28 -1.13 -12.78
CA THR A 132 2.11 -1.54 -11.38
C THR A 132 0.92 -0.85 -10.75
N VAL A 133 0.17 -1.60 -9.93
CA VAL A 133 -0.98 -1.11 -9.15
C VAL A 133 -0.96 -1.75 -7.75
N GLY A 134 -1.48 -1.04 -6.76
CA GLY A 134 -1.71 -1.55 -5.41
C GLY A 134 -1.18 -0.67 -4.28
N ALA A 135 -1.85 -0.74 -3.13
CA ALA A 135 -1.48 -0.03 -1.91
C ALA A 135 -0.29 -0.68 -1.18
N SER A 136 0.22 -1.80 -1.67
CA SER A 136 1.16 -2.68 -0.98
C SER A 136 2.45 -1.98 -0.53
N GLY A 137 3.03 -1.08 -1.33
CA GLY A 137 4.22 -0.31 -0.93
C GLY A 137 4.01 0.47 0.38
N GLY A 138 2.86 1.15 0.52
CA GLY A 138 2.47 1.81 1.77
C GLY A 138 2.16 0.83 2.89
N VAL A 139 1.47 -0.28 2.58
CA VAL A 139 1.10 -1.33 3.56
C VAL A 139 2.33 -2.02 4.15
N TYR A 140 3.33 -2.35 3.33
CA TYR A 140 4.60 -2.93 3.80
C TYR A 140 5.37 -1.97 4.70
N GLY A 141 5.41 -0.67 4.36
CA GLY A 141 5.98 0.35 5.24
C GLY A 141 5.27 0.39 6.61
N ILE A 142 3.94 0.35 6.64
CA ILE A 142 3.16 0.30 7.88
C ILE A 142 3.41 -1.01 8.65
N LEU A 143 3.49 -2.15 7.98
CA LEU A 143 3.83 -3.43 8.60
C LEU A 143 5.22 -3.40 9.25
N LEU A 144 6.21 -2.82 8.59
CA LEU A 144 7.55 -2.62 9.13
C LEU A 144 7.51 -1.72 10.37
N ALA A 145 6.84 -0.56 10.29
CA ALA A 145 6.69 0.36 11.40
C ALA A 145 6.03 -0.31 12.62
N PHE A 146 4.96 -1.10 12.38
CA PHE A 146 4.29 -1.88 13.41
C PHE A 146 5.24 -2.91 14.06
N GLY A 147 5.96 -3.69 13.25
CA GLY A 147 6.91 -4.70 13.75
C GLY A 147 8.05 -4.11 14.57
N MET A 148 8.51 -2.89 14.20
CA MET A 148 9.53 -2.16 14.99
C MET A 148 8.97 -1.61 16.30
N MET A 149 7.73 -1.13 16.32
CA MET A 149 7.10 -0.60 17.54
C MET A 149 6.62 -1.68 18.50
N PHE A 150 6.16 -2.80 17.97
CA PHE A 150 5.54 -3.88 18.74
C PHE A 150 6.16 -5.26 18.43
N PRO A 151 7.49 -5.43 18.53
CA PRO A 151 8.19 -6.61 17.99
C PRO A 151 7.75 -7.94 18.60
N ASN A 152 7.30 -7.93 19.84
CA ASN A 152 6.90 -9.13 20.57
C ASN A 152 5.37 -9.32 20.65
N GLN A 153 4.58 -8.43 20.01
CA GLN A 153 3.14 -8.57 19.99
C GLN A 153 2.73 -9.83 19.21
N PRO A 154 1.91 -10.71 19.79
CA PRO A 154 1.42 -11.87 19.06
C PRO A 154 0.40 -11.46 18.01
N ILE A 155 0.60 -11.91 16.78
CA ILE A 155 -0.32 -11.82 15.67
C ILE A 155 -0.84 -13.23 15.41
N TYR A 156 -2.16 -13.42 15.48
CA TYR A 156 -2.78 -14.72 15.29
C TYR A 156 -3.05 -14.95 13.80
N ILE A 157 -2.23 -15.80 13.16
CA ILE A 157 -2.48 -16.25 11.80
C ILE A 157 -3.62 -17.27 11.83
N TRP A 158 -4.64 -17.03 10.99
CA TRP A 158 -5.86 -17.85 10.93
C TRP A 158 -6.54 -18.02 12.31
N PHE A 159 -6.39 -17.05 13.22
CA PHE A 159 -6.90 -17.07 14.59
C PHE A 159 -6.36 -18.21 15.47
N LEU A 160 -5.43 -19.02 14.99
CA LEU A 160 -4.94 -20.25 15.64
C LEU A 160 -3.48 -20.13 16.09
N PHE A 161 -2.60 -19.61 15.24
CA PHE A 161 -1.16 -19.65 15.47
C PHE A 161 -0.61 -18.26 15.83
N PRO A 162 -0.17 -18.01 17.09
CA PRO A 162 0.45 -16.76 17.48
C PRO A 162 1.89 -16.69 16.94
N ILE A 163 2.16 -15.71 16.08
CA ILE A 163 3.50 -15.37 15.61
C ILE A 163 3.85 -13.97 16.12
N LYS A 164 5.06 -13.78 16.66
CA LYS A 164 5.49 -12.44 17.07
C LYS A 164 5.63 -11.54 15.85
N ALA A 165 5.19 -10.28 15.97
CA ALA A 165 5.17 -9.31 14.87
C ALA A 165 6.51 -9.20 14.14
N LYS A 166 7.64 -9.22 14.85
CA LYS A 166 8.97 -9.18 14.24
C LYS A 166 9.23 -10.34 13.26
N TRP A 167 8.78 -11.56 13.59
CA TRP A 167 8.96 -12.71 12.70
C TRP A 167 8.04 -12.68 11.50
N LEU A 168 6.84 -12.12 11.66
CA LEU A 168 5.92 -11.89 10.57
C LEU A 168 6.53 -10.91 9.55
N VAL A 169 7.05 -9.77 10.02
CA VAL A 169 7.69 -8.75 9.18
C VAL A 169 8.91 -9.31 8.45
N ILE A 170 9.80 -10.01 9.17
CA ILE A 170 10.99 -10.65 8.58
C ILE A 170 10.57 -11.68 7.52
N GLY A 171 9.55 -12.50 7.80
CA GLY A 171 9.05 -13.51 6.88
C GLY A 171 8.49 -12.90 5.59
N PHE A 172 7.68 -11.85 5.70
CA PHE A 172 7.18 -11.13 4.51
C PHE A 172 8.31 -10.49 3.71
N GLY A 173 9.24 -9.77 4.35
CA GLY A 173 10.39 -9.18 3.66
C GLY A 173 11.25 -10.23 2.95
N ALA A 174 11.49 -11.39 3.58
CA ALA A 174 12.25 -12.49 2.96
C ALA A 174 11.51 -13.10 1.76
N LEU A 175 10.17 -13.26 1.84
CA LEU A 175 9.35 -13.76 0.73
C LEU A 175 9.37 -12.79 -0.46
N GLU A 176 9.26 -11.49 -0.22
CA GLU A 176 9.32 -10.47 -1.27
C GLU A 176 10.69 -10.45 -1.94
N LEU A 177 11.77 -10.49 -1.14
CA LEU A 177 13.13 -10.55 -1.68
C LEU A 177 13.34 -11.82 -2.52
N TYR A 178 12.88 -12.97 -2.03
CA TYR A 178 12.95 -14.23 -2.76
C TYR A 178 12.18 -14.13 -4.09
N SER A 179 10.94 -13.63 -4.07
CA SER A 179 10.12 -13.45 -5.27
C SER A 179 10.72 -12.47 -6.27
N ALA A 180 11.32 -11.38 -5.76
CA ALA A 180 12.02 -10.39 -6.59
C ALA A 180 13.22 -10.99 -7.34
N VAL A 181 14.02 -11.83 -6.64
CA VAL A 181 15.23 -12.44 -7.22
C VAL A 181 14.90 -13.59 -8.17
N THR A 182 13.88 -14.38 -7.85
CA THR A 182 13.54 -15.58 -8.65
C THR A 182 12.58 -15.30 -9.80
N GLY A 183 11.93 -14.12 -9.83
CA GLY A 183 10.93 -13.79 -10.84
C GLY A 183 9.68 -14.68 -10.82
N THR A 184 9.43 -15.38 -9.70
CA THR A 184 8.39 -16.42 -9.61
C THR A 184 6.95 -15.90 -9.64
N GLN A 185 6.76 -14.60 -9.52
CA GLN A 185 5.43 -13.98 -9.62
C GLN A 185 5.41 -12.93 -10.74
N ALA A 186 5.11 -13.38 -11.95
CA ALA A 186 4.90 -12.49 -13.08
C ALA A 186 3.74 -11.52 -12.77
N GLY A 187 4.01 -10.20 -12.82
CA GLY A 187 3.02 -9.16 -12.58
C GLY A 187 2.94 -8.60 -11.14
N VAL A 188 3.73 -9.11 -10.20
CA VAL A 188 3.86 -8.51 -8.86
C VAL A 188 5.11 -7.62 -8.80
N ALA A 189 4.94 -6.40 -8.32
CA ALA A 189 6.04 -5.44 -8.19
C ALA A 189 6.86 -5.71 -6.92
N ASN A 190 7.50 -6.89 -6.85
CA ASN A 190 8.21 -7.34 -5.64
C ASN A 190 9.29 -6.35 -5.17
N PHE A 191 10.00 -5.70 -6.10
CA PHE A 191 10.98 -4.66 -5.74
C PHE A 191 10.35 -3.41 -5.11
N ALA A 192 9.08 -3.15 -5.33
CA ALA A 192 8.37 -2.04 -4.70
C ALA A 192 8.03 -2.32 -3.21
N HIS A 193 8.13 -3.58 -2.78
CA HIS A 193 7.82 -4.00 -1.41
C HIS A 193 9.05 -4.11 -0.51
N LEU A 194 10.26 -4.05 -1.07
CA LEU A 194 11.52 -4.04 -0.32
C LEU A 194 11.93 -2.65 0.13
#